data_1dee76ffdf2bf046b6a749e25a86ba45
#
_entry.id   1dee76ffdf2bf046b6a749e25a86ba45
#
_cell.length_a   1.000
_cell.length_b   1.000
_cell.length_c   1.000
_cell.angle_alpha   90.00
_cell.angle_beta   90.00
_cell.angle_gamma   90.00
#
_symmetry.space_group_name_H-M   'P 1'
#
loop_
_entity.id
_entity.type
_entity.pdbx_description
1 polymer ?
#
loop_
_entity_poly.entity_id
_entity_poly.type
_entity_poly.pdbx_seq_one_letter_code
_entity_poly.pdbx_strand_id
1 'polypeptide(L)'
;MLVELTYACNMGCTHCLSDCKPNGEHMSIDTFKDVLKFMVDHTIPTWMFSGGEIFEHPEILTMLDMIKSAHKEICNKMHMRLPITFITNGRELVRNKIIYNAVADMQKRLGKSCVLIQVTDDPRFYPDPLSDKEKYWLKKLNAIVDTVPNNPNDKTSCLYPQGRALTNFPDANWNTVGPKCANCILIAKCILIKNYVSKTTQTASSPFTELVNYLFSIHKFCTPVIAPNGDIKIGESALCPAVANIYQTDTEIMKGIRHCKCHQCTIPWNKLKETNPSAYQMLTD
;
A
#
# COMPACT_ATOMS: atom_id res chain seq x y z
N MET A 1 0.88 -7.29 -1.80
CA MET A 1 1.98 -6.39 -1.39
C MET A 1 1.75 -5.03 -2.00
N LEU A 2 1.94 -3.97 -1.24
CA LEU A 2 1.91 -2.59 -1.71
C LEU A 2 3.36 -2.14 -2.01
N VAL A 3 3.56 -1.48 -3.15
CA VAL A 3 4.83 -0.86 -3.52
C VAL A 3 4.58 0.63 -3.68
N GLU A 4 5.27 1.44 -2.90
CA GLU A 4 5.24 2.89 -2.98
C GLU A 4 6.31 3.34 -3.98
N LEU A 5 5.88 3.73 -5.20
CA LEU A 5 6.80 4.12 -6.27
C LEU A 5 7.45 5.48 -6.03
N THR A 6 6.77 6.32 -5.25
CA THR A 6 7.23 7.69 -5.01
C THR A 6 6.56 8.29 -3.78
N TYR A 7 7.22 9.25 -3.15
CA TYR A 7 6.61 10.17 -2.18
C TYR A 7 6.39 11.57 -2.79
N ALA A 8 6.66 11.76 -4.09
CA ALA A 8 6.30 12.98 -4.78
C ALA A 8 4.80 13.02 -5.07
N CYS A 9 4.18 14.17 -4.85
CA CYS A 9 2.77 14.43 -5.15
C CYS A 9 2.48 15.92 -5.14
N ASN A 10 1.88 16.43 -6.21
CA ASN A 10 1.50 17.83 -6.35
C ASN A 10 0.11 18.16 -5.77
N MET A 11 -0.65 17.15 -5.31
CA MET A 11 -2.03 17.35 -4.86
C MET A 11 -2.15 18.17 -3.57
N GLY A 12 -1.26 17.97 -2.60
CA GLY A 12 -1.31 18.73 -1.34
C GLY A 12 -2.53 18.43 -0.45
N CYS A 13 -3.07 17.21 -0.48
CA CYS A 13 -4.24 16.82 0.33
C CYS A 13 -4.03 17.09 1.80
N THR A 14 -5.05 17.69 2.47
CA THR A 14 -4.96 18.08 3.88
C THR A 14 -4.87 16.90 4.84
N HIS A 15 -5.29 15.70 4.42
CA HIS A 15 -5.29 14.47 5.22
C HIS A 15 -4.19 13.48 4.82
N CYS A 16 -3.20 13.90 4.02
CA CYS A 16 -2.22 12.98 3.46
C CYS A 16 -1.49 12.17 4.54
N LEU A 17 -1.64 10.86 4.47
CA LEU A 17 -1.08 9.87 5.39
C LEU A 17 0.45 9.91 5.42
N SER A 18 1.08 10.07 4.26
CA SER A 18 2.54 10.02 4.08
C SER A 18 3.19 11.41 4.00
N ASP A 19 2.41 12.48 4.18
CA ASP A 19 2.88 13.87 4.02
C ASP A 19 3.66 14.10 2.70
N CYS A 20 3.17 13.52 1.61
CA CYS A 20 3.81 13.59 0.30
C CYS A 20 3.90 15.04 -0.20
N LYS A 21 5.03 15.40 -0.82
CA LYS A 21 5.37 16.74 -1.30
C LYS A 21 5.81 16.69 -2.76
N PRO A 22 5.79 17.82 -3.51
CA PRO A 22 6.20 17.83 -4.92
C PRO A 22 7.61 17.29 -5.18
N ASN A 23 8.53 17.47 -4.24
CA ASN A 23 9.92 17.03 -4.31
C ASN A 23 10.18 15.76 -3.49
N GLY A 24 9.17 14.92 -3.29
CA GLY A 24 9.33 13.65 -2.59
C GLY A 24 10.25 12.67 -3.34
N GLU A 25 10.77 11.70 -2.62
CA GLU A 25 11.65 10.66 -3.15
C GLU A 25 10.95 9.82 -4.23
N HIS A 26 11.68 9.43 -5.27
CA HIS A 26 11.25 8.51 -6.32
C HIS A 26 12.04 7.20 -6.24
N MET A 27 11.37 6.08 -6.46
CA MET A 27 12.04 4.79 -6.64
C MET A 27 12.83 4.80 -7.95
N SER A 28 14.11 4.46 -7.90
CA SER A 28 14.91 4.33 -9.11
C SER A 28 14.47 3.14 -9.97
N ILE A 29 14.74 3.17 -11.27
CA ILE A 29 14.45 2.02 -12.16
C ILE A 29 15.18 0.75 -11.70
N ASP A 30 16.41 0.88 -11.22
CA ASP A 30 17.19 -0.27 -10.73
C ASP A 30 16.54 -0.86 -9.47
N THR A 31 16.18 -0.03 -8.49
CA THR A 31 15.43 -0.49 -7.31
C THR A 31 14.11 -1.12 -7.71
N PHE A 32 13.38 -0.51 -8.65
CA PHE A 32 12.11 -1.06 -9.12
C PHE A 32 12.25 -2.43 -9.80
N LYS A 33 13.30 -2.61 -10.58
CA LYS A 33 13.64 -3.90 -11.19
C LYS A 33 13.86 -4.98 -10.12
N ASP A 34 14.62 -4.64 -9.06
CA ASP A 34 14.88 -5.55 -7.95
C ASP A 34 13.61 -5.84 -7.14
N VAL A 35 12.74 -4.84 -6.94
CA VAL A 35 11.42 -5.02 -6.32
C VAL A 35 10.55 -6.00 -7.13
N LEU A 36 10.46 -5.83 -8.44
CA LEU A 36 9.70 -6.75 -9.29
C LEU A 36 10.27 -8.17 -9.24
N LYS A 37 11.60 -8.29 -9.29
CA LYS A 37 12.28 -9.58 -9.14
C LYS A 37 11.95 -10.21 -7.79
N PHE A 38 12.05 -9.46 -6.70
CA PHE A 38 11.68 -9.90 -5.36
C PHE A 38 10.22 -10.41 -5.32
N MET A 39 9.30 -9.67 -5.91
CA MET A 39 7.88 -10.06 -5.94
C MET A 39 7.64 -11.35 -6.75
N VAL A 40 8.38 -11.55 -7.86
CA VAL A 40 8.30 -12.76 -8.68
C VAL A 40 8.95 -13.95 -7.98
N ASP A 41 10.12 -13.76 -7.38
CA ASP A 41 10.86 -14.83 -6.68
C ASP A 41 10.06 -15.37 -5.50
N HIS A 42 9.43 -14.47 -4.74
CA HIS A 42 8.58 -14.82 -3.59
C HIS A 42 7.13 -15.14 -3.97
N THR A 43 6.80 -15.23 -5.25
CA THR A 43 5.44 -15.56 -5.73
C THR A 43 4.35 -14.72 -5.09
N ILE A 44 4.56 -13.40 -4.99
CA ILE A 44 3.60 -12.48 -4.37
C ILE A 44 2.32 -12.41 -5.24
N PRO A 45 1.14 -12.83 -4.73
CA PRO A 45 -0.04 -13.02 -5.57
C PRO A 45 -0.81 -11.74 -5.86
N THR A 46 -0.56 -10.66 -5.12
CA THR A 46 -1.31 -9.40 -5.26
C THR A 46 -0.34 -8.24 -5.35
N TRP A 47 -0.42 -7.50 -6.44
CA TRP A 47 0.45 -6.38 -6.75
C TRP A 47 -0.33 -5.08 -6.67
N MET A 48 0.05 -4.23 -5.74
CA MET A 48 -0.55 -2.90 -5.55
C MET A 48 0.55 -1.85 -5.65
N PHE A 49 0.33 -0.85 -6.46
CA PHE A 49 1.25 0.27 -6.66
C PHE A 49 0.60 1.56 -6.18
N SER A 50 1.28 2.28 -5.30
CA SER A 50 0.82 3.51 -4.67
C SER A 50 2.01 4.43 -4.35
N GLY A 51 1.82 5.35 -3.43
CA GLY A 51 2.83 6.29 -2.94
C GLY A 51 2.25 7.67 -2.73
N GLY A 52 2.93 8.69 -3.26
CA GLY A 52 2.35 10.02 -3.46
C GLY A 52 1.35 9.99 -4.62
N GLU A 53 1.79 10.42 -5.80
CA GLU A 53 1.04 10.19 -7.03
C GLU A 53 1.91 9.40 -8.02
N ILE A 54 1.54 8.15 -8.25
CA ILE A 54 2.36 7.23 -9.05
C ILE A 54 2.52 7.69 -10.49
N PHE A 55 1.51 8.33 -11.07
CA PHE A 55 1.55 8.79 -12.45
C PHE A 55 2.33 10.10 -12.62
N GLU A 56 2.74 10.75 -11.54
CA GLU A 56 3.71 11.86 -11.56
C GLU A 56 5.17 11.36 -11.51
N HIS A 57 5.39 10.04 -11.36
CA HIS A 57 6.75 9.49 -11.40
C HIS A 57 7.38 9.71 -12.78
N PRO A 58 8.60 10.29 -12.88
CA PRO A 58 9.22 10.64 -14.17
C PRO A 58 9.43 9.45 -15.11
N GLU A 59 9.64 8.27 -14.55
CA GLU A 59 9.90 7.02 -15.29
C GLU A 59 8.67 6.11 -15.37
N ILE A 60 7.46 6.62 -15.13
CA ILE A 60 6.26 5.78 -15.00
C ILE A 60 5.99 4.91 -16.23
N LEU A 61 6.26 5.40 -17.43
CA LEU A 61 6.04 4.62 -18.65
C LEU A 61 6.96 3.40 -18.71
N THR A 62 8.23 3.57 -18.37
CA THR A 62 9.22 2.48 -18.25
C THR A 62 8.75 1.47 -17.20
N MET A 63 8.30 1.95 -16.03
CA MET A 63 7.78 1.09 -14.96
C MET A 63 6.56 0.28 -15.38
N LEU A 64 5.61 0.88 -16.12
CA LEU A 64 4.44 0.16 -16.66
C LEU A 64 4.85 -0.98 -17.61
N ASP A 65 5.88 -0.79 -18.43
CA ASP A 65 6.39 -1.84 -19.31
C ASP A 65 7.08 -2.96 -18.53
N MET A 66 7.84 -2.61 -17.50
CA MET A 66 8.47 -3.58 -16.59
C MET A 66 7.42 -4.39 -15.82
N ILE A 67 6.35 -3.75 -15.32
CA ILE A 67 5.22 -4.44 -14.66
C ILE A 67 4.59 -5.45 -15.61
N LYS A 68 4.31 -5.08 -16.86
CA LYS A 68 3.72 -6.01 -17.85
C LYS A 68 4.58 -7.26 -18.04
N SER A 69 5.90 -7.09 -18.12
CA SER A 69 6.85 -8.18 -18.33
C SER A 69 6.91 -9.11 -17.11
N ALA A 70 7.11 -8.55 -15.92
CA ALA A 70 7.18 -9.30 -14.67
C ALA A 70 5.84 -9.97 -14.31
N HIS A 71 4.71 -9.31 -14.61
CA HIS A 71 3.39 -9.91 -14.42
C HIS A 71 3.16 -11.14 -15.29
N LYS A 72 3.61 -11.13 -16.54
CA LYS A 72 3.57 -12.31 -17.41
C LYS A 72 4.36 -13.48 -16.82
N GLU A 73 5.56 -13.18 -16.30
CA GLU A 73 6.44 -14.17 -15.67
C GLU A 73 5.78 -14.83 -14.45
N ILE A 74 5.28 -14.02 -13.51
CA ILE A 74 4.65 -14.56 -12.30
C ILE A 74 3.35 -15.31 -12.59
N CYS A 75 2.52 -14.84 -13.55
CA CYS A 75 1.33 -15.56 -13.95
C CYS A 75 1.65 -16.93 -14.54
N ASN A 76 2.73 -17.05 -15.31
CA ASN A 76 3.21 -18.34 -15.83
C ASN A 76 3.70 -19.24 -14.69
N LYS A 77 4.48 -18.69 -13.74
CA LYS A 77 5.01 -19.42 -12.58
C LYS A 77 3.89 -19.95 -11.68
N MET A 78 2.83 -19.17 -11.47
CA MET A 78 1.72 -19.52 -10.60
C MET A 78 0.56 -20.22 -11.33
N HIS A 79 0.61 -20.35 -12.66
CA HIS A 79 -0.47 -20.88 -13.49
C HIS A 79 -1.83 -20.20 -13.27
N MET A 80 -1.82 -18.90 -12.94
CA MET A 80 -3.02 -18.12 -12.69
C MET A 80 -2.84 -16.64 -13.08
N ARG A 81 -3.96 -15.97 -13.35
CA ARG A 81 -3.98 -14.52 -13.59
C ARG A 81 -4.01 -13.80 -12.23
N LEU A 82 -3.07 -12.88 -12.02
CA LEU A 82 -2.98 -12.10 -10.79
C LEU A 82 -3.50 -10.68 -11.00
N PRO A 83 -4.15 -10.07 -10.00
CA PRO A 83 -4.55 -8.69 -10.08
C PRO A 83 -3.35 -7.75 -9.88
N ILE A 84 -3.37 -6.66 -10.65
CA ILE A 84 -2.52 -5.48 -10.47
C ILE A 84 -3.45 -4.33 -10.10
N THR A 85 -3.17 -3.61 -9.04
CA THR A 85 -3.96 -2.45 -8.61
C THR A 85 -3.08 -1.21 -8.60
N PHE A 86 -3.52 -0.16 -9.27
CA PHE A 86 -2.95 1.18 -9.18
C PHE A 86 -3.83 2.04 -8.29
N ILE A 87 -3.23 2.62 -7.23
CA ILE A 87 -3.90 3.56 -6.32
C ILE A 87 -3.38 4.96 -6.67
N THR A 88 -4.28 5.87 -7.02
CA THR A 88 -3.94 7.18 -7.59
C THR A 88 -4.99 8.24 -7.21
N ASN A 89 -4.61 9.51 -7.26
CA ASN A 89 -5.58 10.61 -7.25
C ASN A 89 -6.27 10.82 -8.63
N GLY A 90 -5.77 10.17 -9.68
CA GLY A 90 -6.37 10.09 -11.00
C GLY A 90 -6.12 11.28 -11.93
N ARG A 91 -5.59 12.43 -11.44
CA ARG A 91 -5.48 13.67 -12.24
C ARG A 91 -4.47 13.49 -13.37
N GLU A 92 -3.25 13.12 -13.05
CA GLU A 92 -2.21 12.92 -14.07
C GLU A 92 -2.59 11.81 -15.05
N LEU A 93 -3.22 10.74 -14.55
CA LEU A 93 -3.70 9.65 -15.41
C LEU A 93 -4.63 10.12 -16.51
N VAL A 94 -5.57 11.06 -16.23
CA VAL A 94 -6.54 11.50 -17.25
C VAL A 94 -6.13 12.76 -17.99
N ARG A 95 -5.26 13.58 -17.42
CA ARG A 95 -4.75 14.81 -18.04
C ARG A 95 -3.62 14.54 -19.01
N ASN A 96 -2.84 13.48 -18.77
CA ASN A 96 -1.73 13.06 -19.63
C ASN A 96 -2.16 11.94 -20.58
N LYS A 97 -2.39 12.29 -21.85
CA LYS A 97 -2.85 11.34 -22.87
C LYS A 97 -1.88 10.16 -23.09
N ILE A 98 -0.59 10.37 -22.89
CA ILE A 98 0.42 9.30 -23.09
C ILE A 98 0.26 8.26 -21.98
N ILE A 99 0.16 8.69 -20.73
CA ILE A 99 -0.05 7.81 -19.58
C ILE A 99 -1.40 7.10 -19.68
N TYR A 100 -2.46 7.84 -20.02
CA TYR A 100 -3.79 7.25 -20.24
C TYR A 100 -3.75 6.10 -21.25
N ASN A 101 -3.14 6.32 -22.41
CA ASN A 101 -3.04 5.33 -23.46
C ASN A 101 -2.17 4.13 -23.04
N ALA A 102 -1.08 4.35 -22.30
CA ALA A 102 -0.23 3.28 -21.78
C ALA A 102 -1.00 2.35 -20.82
N VAL A 103 -1.80 2.92 -19.92
CA VAL A 103 -2.65 2.15 -18.99
C VAL A 103 -3.78 1.44 -19.74
N ALA A 104 -4.41 2.10 -20.71
CA ALA A 104 -5.44 1.48 -21.56
C ALA A 104 -4.88 0.30 -22.37
N ASP A 105 -3.68 0.43 -22.94
CA ASP A 105 -2.98 -0.65 -23.63
C ASP A 105 -2.66 -1.81 -22.68
N MET A 106 -2.19 -1.50 -21.47
CA MET A 106 -1.94 -2.50 -20.44
C MET A 106 -3.22 -3.29 -20.09
N GLN A 107 -4.35 -2.60 -19.91
CA GLN A 107 -5.65 -3.24 -19.68
C GLN A 107 -6.09 -4.10 -20.87
N LYS A 108 -5.83 -3.65 -22.10
CA LYS A 108 -6.13 -4.42 -23.31
C LYS A 108 -5.32 -5.71 -23.39
N ARG A 109 -4.04 -5.68 -23.02
CA ARG A 109 -3.12 -6.83 -23.10
C ARG A 109 -3.31 -7.83 -21.97
N LEU A 110 -3.46 -7.34 -20.75
CA LEU A 110 -3.54 -8.18 -19.55
C LEU A 110 -4.98 -8.54 -19.17
N GLY A 111 -5.96 -7.78 -19.64
CA GLY A 111 -7.38 -7.89 -19.30
C GLY A 111 -7.79 -6.81 -18.28
N LYS A 112 -8.97 -6.22 -18.49
CA LYS A 112 -9.52 -5.17 -17.61
C LYS A 112 -9.76 -5.65 -16.18
N SER A 113 -10.05 -6.93 -15.99
CA SER A 113 -10.21 -7.52 -14.65
C SER A 113 -8.89 -7.78 -13.93
N CYS A 114 -7.76 -7.79 -14.65
CA CYS A 114 -6.44 -7.95 -14.08
C CYS A 114 -5.79 -6.62 -13.71
N VAL A 115 -6.15 -5.52 -14.38
CA VAL A 115 -5.57 -4.19 -14.14
C VAL A 115 -6.65 -3.29 -13.56
N LEU A 116 -6.62 -3.16 -12.24
CA LEU A 116 -7.57 -2.38 -11.46
C LEU A 116 -6.99 -0.99 -11.19
N ILE A 117 -7.84 0.02 -11.25
CA ILE A 117 -7.47 1.41 -10.94
C ILE A 117 -8.41 1.86 -9.83
N GLN A 118 -7.84 2.16 -8.68
CA GLN A 118 -8.54 2.74 -7.55
C GLN A 118 -8.17 4.22 -7.45
N VAL A 119 -9.17 5.07 -7.56
CA VAL A 119 -9.01 6.53 -7.54
C VAL A 119 -9.61 7.08 -6.26
N THR A 120 -8.83 7.86 -5.53
CA THR A 120 -9.31 8.60 -4.37
C THR A 120 -9.62 10.05 -4.76
N ASP A 121 -10.84 10.51 -4.46
CA ASP A 121 -11.32 11.87 -4.79
C ASP A 121 -12.33 12.34 -3.74
N ASP A 122 -11.83 12.72 -2.56
CA ASP A 122 -12.69 13.29 -1.52
C ASP A 122 -12.56 14.82 -1.50
N PRO A 123 -13.55 15.58 -1.98
CA PRO A 123 -13.49 17.04 -2.10
C PRO A 123 -13.32 17.75 -0.75
N ARG A 124 -13.52 17.08 0.37
CA ARG A 124 -13.27 17.65 1.71
C ARG A 124 -11.79 17.86 1.99
N PHE A 125 -10.93 17.07 1.36
CA PHE A 125 -9.48 17.02 1.63
C PHE A 125 -8.61 17.30 0.42
N TYR A 126 -9.18 17.18 -0.78
CA TYR A 126 -8.48 17.35 -2.05
C TYR A 126 -8.69 18.78 -2.56
N PRO A 127 -7.61 19.58 -2.73
CA PRO A 127 -7.75 20.98 -3.20
C PRO A 127 -8.16 21.07 -4.67
N ASP A 128 -7.97 20.01 -5.45
CA ASP A 128 -8.31 19.92 -6.88
C ASP A 128 -9.19 18.68 -7.12
N PRO A 129 -10.51 18.74 -6.87
CA PRO A 129 -11.41 17.62 -7.09
C PRO A 129 -11.58 17.33 -8.58
N LEU A 130 -11.82 16.04 -8.92
CA LEU A 130 -12.05 15.62 -10.29
C LEU A 130 -13.33 16.21 -10.88
N SER A 131 -13.22 16.78 -12.08
CA SER A 131 -14.36 17.19 -12.88
C SER A 131 -15.15 16.00 -13.42
N ASP A 132 -16.42 16.20 -13.81
CA ASP A 132 -17.25 15.16 -14.41
C ASP A 132 -16.65 14.60 -15.71
N LYS A 133 -15.95 15.44 -16.48
CA LYS A 133 -15.22 15.02 -17.66
C LYS A 133 -14.08 14.07 -17.33
N GLU A 134 -13.32 14.34 -16.27
CA GLU A 134 -12.21 13.47 -15.82
C GLU A 134 -12.77 12.17 -15.26
N LYS A 135 -13.84 12.21 -14.47
CA LYS A 135 -14.55 11.01 -13.98
C LYS A 135 -15.07 10.16 -15.12
N TYR A 136 -15.57 10.77 -16.19
CA TYR A 136 -15.98 10.04 -17.41
C TYR A 136 -14.81 9.26 -18.04
N TRP A 137 -13.62 9.89 -18.17
CA TRP A 137 -12.44 9.20 -18.72
C TRP A 137 -11.94 8.08 -17.81
N LEU A 138 -11.95 8.28 -16.49
CA LEU A 138 -11.63 7.22 -15.52
C LEU A 138 -12.56 6.03 -15.64
N LYS A 139 -13.88 6.29 -15.83
CA LYS A 139 -14.87 5.23 -16.08
C LYS A 139 -14.57 4.43 -17.34
N LYS A 140 -14.02 5.03 -18.39
CA LYS A 140 -13.58 4.30 -19.61
C LYS A 140 -12.45 3.32 -19.33
N LEU A 141 -11.59 3.62 -18.36
CA LEU A 141 -10.56 2.72 -17.85
C LEU A 141 -11.09 1.75 -16.78
N ASN A 142 -12.41 1.68 -16.57
CA ASN A 142 -13.01 0.85 -15.52
C ASN A 142 -12.46 1.15 -14.12
N ALA A 143 -12.09 2.40 -13.89
CA ALA A 143 -11.60 2.83 -12.59
C ALA A 143 -12.74 2.89 -11.56
N ILE A 144 -12.42 2.48 -10.33
CA ILE A 144 -13.29 2.66 -9.16
C ILE A 144 -12.90 3.99 -8.53
N VAL A 145 -13.84 4.93 -8.48
CA VAL A 145 -13.62 6.25 -7.88
C VAL A 145 -14.31 6.28 -6.53
N ASP A 146 -13.51 6.33 -5.48
CA ASP A 146 -13.99 6.47 -4.10
C ASP A 146 -14.18 7.95 -3.78
N THR A 147 -15.42 8.41 -3.84
CA THR A 147 -15.73 9.85 -3.78
C THR A 147 -16.11 10.36 -2.41
N VAL A 148 -16.77 9.59 -1.57
CA VAL A 148 -17.18 10.03 -0.21
C VAL A 148 -17.53 8.78 0.64
N PRO A 149 -17.19 8.74 1.93
CA PRO A 149 -17.74 7.76 2.85
C PRO A 149 -19.26 7.82 2.91
N ASN A 150 -19.92 6.70 3.23
CA ASN A 150 -21.37 6.57 3.30
C ASN A 150 -22.06 7.52 4.29
N ASN A 151 -21.30 8.20 5.15
CA ASN A 151 -21.82 9.24 6.04
C ASN A 151 -21.16 10.60 5.72
N PRO A 152 -21.84 11.50 4.98
CA PRO A 152 -21.31 12.81 4.63
C PRO A 152 -21.04 13.72 5.84
N ASN A 153 -21.61 13.41 7.01
CA ASN A 153 -21.39 14.14 8.24
C ASN A 153 -20.20 13.63 9.05
N ASP A 154 -19.66 12.47 8.72
CA ASP A 154 -18.47 11.92 9.36
C ASP A 154 -17.21 12.40 8.63
N LYS A 155 -16.70 13.55 9.06
CA LYS A 155 -15.46 14.14 8.51
C LYS A 155 -14.20 13.35 8.87
N THR A 156 -14.29 12.36 9.75
CA THR A 156 -13.11 11.69 10.33
C THR A 156 -12.95 10.23 9.89
N SER A 157 -13.95 9.64 9.23
CA SER A 157 -13.97 8.21 8.87
C SER A 157 -12.83 7.75 7.96
N CYS A 158 -12.20 8.67 7.23
CA CYS A 158 -11.06 8.40 6.34
C CYS A 158 -9.74 9.00 6.83
N LEU A 159 -9.71 9.59 8.02
CA LEU A 159 -8.49 10.16 8.59
C LEU A 159 -7.70 9.08 9.35
N TYR A 160 -6.42 9.05 9.13
CA TYR A 160 -5.47 8.25 9.91
C TYR A 160 -4.68 9.19 10.85
N PRO A 161 -4.36 8.77 12.08
CA PRO A 161 -3.61 9.58 13.03
C PRO A 161 -2.12 9.67 12.66
N GLN A 162 -1.84 10.12 11.44
CA GLN A 162 -0.51 10.18 10.84
C GLN A 162 -0.42 11.28 9.79
N GLY A 163 0.80 11.66 9.42
CA GLY A 163 1.07 12.63 8.37
C GLY A 163 0.40 13.99 8.62
N ARG A 164 -0.04 14.63 7.54
CA ARG A 164 -0.69 15.96 7.62
C ARG A 164 -2.01 15.97 8.39
N ALA A 165 -2.69 14.83 8.47
CA ALA A 165 -3.94 14.76 9.22
C ALA A 165 -3.75 15.14 10.69
N LEU A 166 -2.66 14.72 11.33
CA LEU A 166 -2.37 15.06 12.74
C LEU A 166 -2.28 16.59 12.98
N THR A 167 -1.70 17.30 12.02
CA THR A 167 -1.54 18.76 12.13
C THR A 167 -2.83 19.50 11.77
N ASN A 168 -3.50 19.05 10.70
CA ASN A 168 -4.63 19.78 10.14
C ASN A 168 -5.96 19.48 10.84
N PHE A 169 -6.05 18.39 11.56
CA PHE A 169 -7.29 17.95 12.25
C PHE A 169 -6.99 17.54 13.70
N PRO A 170 -6.46 18.48 14.55
CA PRO A 170 -6.06 18.15 15.92
C PRO A 170 -7.22 17.66 16.79
N ASP A 171 -8.44 18.13 16.50
CA ASP A 171 -9.66 17.80 17.25
C ASP A 171 -10.41 16.59 16.67
N ALA A 172 -9.82 15.86 15.71
CA ALA A 172 -10.46 14.71 15.11
C ALA A 172 -10.66 13.58 16.13
N ASN A 173 -11.82 12.92 16.08
CA ASN A 173 -12.05 11.73 16.89
C ASN A 173 -11.32 10.52 16.31
N TRP A 174 -10.06 10.38 16.68
CA TRP A 174 -9.19 9.30 16.23
C TRP A 174 -9.64 7.89 16.63
N ASN A 175 -10.56 7.74 17.56
CA ASN A 175 -11.09 6.44 17.97
C ASN A 175 -11.86 5.73 16.86
N THR A 176 -12.42 6.46 15.92
CA THR A 176 -13.13 5.91 14.75
C THR A 176 -12.18 5.51 13.61
N VAL A 177 -10.95 6.04 13.61
CA VAL A 177 -9.98 5.92 12.52
C VAL A 177 -8.87 4.92 12.83
N GLY A 178 -8.56 4.69 14.11
CA GLY A 178 -7.43 3.90 14.59
C GLY A 178 -7.54 2.37 14.62
N PRO A 179 -8.70 1.70 14.45
CA PRO A 179 -8.78 0.25 14.64
C PRO A 179 -7.95 -0.55 13.62
N LYS A 180 -7.67 -0.03 12.45
CA LYS A 180 -6.87 -0.74 11.44
C LYS A 180 -5.40 -0.84 11.86
N CYS A 181 -4.82 0.22 12.42
CA CYS A 181 -3.41 0.19 12.85
C CYS A 181 -3.18 -0.71 14.07
N ALA A 182 -4.09 -0.70 15.04
CA ALA A 182 -4.00 -1.62 16.19
C ALA A 182 -4.02 -3.08 15.77
N ASN A 183 -4.83 -3.39 14.78
CA ASN A 183 -4.91 -4.73 14.24
C ASN A 183 -3.66 -5.17 13.49
N CYS A 184 -3.00 -4.26 12.78
CA CYS A 184 -1.74 -4.52 12.10
C CYS A 184 -0.66 -5.01 13.06
N ILE A 185 -0.50 -4.33 14.18
CA ILE A 185 0.49 -4.68 15.19
C ILE A 185 0.16 -6.04 15.83
N LEU A 186 -1.11 -6.28 16.14
CA LEU A 186 -1.57 -7.56 16.68
C LEU A 186 -1.22 -8.72 15.75
N ILE A 187 -1.41 -8.54 14.45
CA ILE A 187 -1.15 -9.60 13.48
C ILE A 187 0.32 -9.79 13.23
N ALA A 188 1.07 -8.74 13.00
CA ALA A 188 2.50 -8.86 12.76
C ALA A 188 3.22 -9.60 13.90
N LYS A 189 2.77 -9.46 15.15
CA LYS A 189 3.47 -10.06 16.29
C LYS A 189 2.79 -11.26 16.95
N CYS A 190 1.47 -11.32 17.05
CA CYS A 190 0.79 -12.39 17.79
C CYS A 190 0.30 -13.54 16.94
N ILE A 191 -0.50 -13.25 15.91
CA ILE A 191 -1.18 -14.29 15.14
C ILE A 191 -0.25 -14.86 14.09
N LEU A 192 0.48 -14.00 13.39
CA LEU A 192 1.35 -14.43 12.32
C LEU A 192 2.54 -15.23 12.80
N ILE A 193 3.24 -14.75 13.82
CA ILE A 193 4.47 -15.41 14.24
C ILE A 193 4.17 -16.71 14.98
N LYS A 194 3.16 -16.77 15.83
CA LYS A 194 2.84 -18.01 16.56
C LYS A 194 2.16 -19.06 15.71
N ASN A 195 1.15 -18.68 14.92
CA ASN A 195 0.39 -19.65 14.12
C ASN A 195 1.10 -20.01 12.81
N TYR A 196 1.90 -19.11 12.28
CA TYR A 196 2.64 -19.30 11.07
C TYR A 196 3.80 -20.28 11.28
N VAL A 197 4.65 -20.04 12.26
CA VAL A 197 5.78 -20.94 12.59
C VAL A 197 5.32 -22.36 12.93
N SER A 198 4.10 -22.53 13.44
CA SER A 198 3.55 -23.84 13.77
C SER A 198 2.95 -24.61 12.57
N LYS A 199 2.65 -23.93 11.45
CA LYS A 199 2.00 -24.54 10.28
C LYS A 199 2.88 -24.75 9.06
N THR A 200 4.08 -24.18 9.03
CA THR A 200 4.92 -24.07 7.82
C THR A 200 5.89 -25.21 7.53
N THR A 201 5.72 -26.35 8.14
CA THR A 201 6.62 -27.50 7.90
C THR A 201 6.38 -28.22 6.58
N GLN A 202 5.47 -27.80 5.70
CA GLN A 202 5.03 -28.62 4.56
C GLN A 202 4.98 -27.96 3.16
N THR A 203 5.38 -26.72 2.95
CA THR A 203 5.29 -26.09 1.61
C THR A 203 6.61 -25.53 1.10
N ALA A 204 6.82 -25.67 -0.22
CA ALA A 204 8.02 -25.20 -0.94
C ALA A 204 8.09 -23.65 -1.13
N SER A 205 7.20 -22.88 -0.51
CA SER A 205 7.21 -21.42 -0.56
C SER A 205 8.12 -20.83 0.51
N SER A 206 8.69 -19.65 0.23
CA SER A 206 9.50 -18.98 1.26
C SER A 206 8.66 -18.58 2.46
N PRO A 207 9.21 -18.56 3.68
CA PRO A 207 8.52 -18.11 4.88
C PRO A 207 7.89 -16.72 4.74
N PHE A 208 8.56 -15.83 3.99
CA PHE A 208 8.06 -14.49 3.71
C PHE A 208 6.83 -14.51 2.79
N THR A 209 6.82 -15.33 1.75
CA THR A 209 5.68 -15.47 0.83
C THR A 209 4.43 -15.96 1.57
N GLU A 210 4.58 -16.95 2.43
CA GLU A 210 3.48 -17.47 3.21
C GLU A 210 2.94 -16.44 4.21
N LEU A 211 3.83 -15.67 4.85
CA LEU A 211 3.46 -14.55 5.71
C LEU A 211 2.61 -13.52 4.95
N VAL A 212 3.05 -13.12 3.76
CA VAL A 212 2.32 -12.18 2.90
C VAL A 212 0.97 -12.75 2.49
N ASN A 213 0.92 -14.02 2.07
CA ASN A 213 -0.32 -14.69 1.69
C ASN A 213 -1.31 -14.78 2.86
N TYR A 214 -0.82 -15.04 4.05
CA TYR A 214 -1.65 -15.05 5.24
C TYR A 214 -2.19 -13.65 5.56
N LEU A 215 -1.37 -12.61 5.51
CA LEU A 215 -1.79 -11.21 5.69
C LEU A 215 -2.90 -10.84 4.71
N PHE A 216 -2.80 -11.25 3.46
CA PHE A 216 -3.85 -11.03 2.46
C PHE A 216 -5.12 -11.81 2.75
N SER A 217 -5.01 -13.04 3.23
CA SER A 217 -6.18 -13.91 3.45
C SER A 217 -7.12 -13.41 4.54
N ILE A 218 -6.61 -12.67 5.51
CA ILE A 218 -7.39 -12.18 6.65
C ILE A 218 -8.00 -10.78 6.44
N HIS A 219 -7.78 -10.16 5.29
CA HIS A 219 -8.42 -8.91 4.80
C HIS A 219 -8.45 -7.70 5.77
N LYS A 220 -7.64 -7.66 6.81
CA LYS A 220 -7.87 -6.69 7.89
C LYS A 220 -6.71 -5.76 8.20
N PHE A 221 -5.58 -5.76 7.43
CA PHE A 221 -4.34 -5.25 8.01
C PHE A 221 -3.45 -4.49 7.06
N CYS A 222 -2.54 -3.73 7.68
CA CYS A 222 -1.43 -3.11 6.99
C CYS A 222 -0.70 -4.17 6.16
N THR A 223 -0.84 -4.07 4.89
CA THR A 223 -0.11 -4.87 3.91
C THR A 223 1.37 -4.54 4.06
N PRO A 224 2.27 -5.51 3.99
CA PRO A 224 3.69 -5.20 3.86
C PRO A 224 3.90 -4.25 2.68
N VAL A 225 4.64 -3.19 2.93
CA VAL A 225 4.87 -2.10 1.98
C VAL A 225 6.34 -2.03 1.65
N ILE A 226 6.66 -1.93 0.36
CA ILE A 226 8.01 -1.63 -0.11
C ILE A 226 8.07 -0.14 -0.43
N ALA A 227 8.96 0.58 0.27
CA ALA A 227 9.21 2.00 0.08
C ALA A 227 10.10 2.28 -1.15
N PRO A 228 10.21 3.55 -1.62
CA PRO A 228 11.01 3.89 -2.80
C PRO A 228 12.48 3.46 -2.76
N ASN A 229 13.08 3.39 -1.57
CA ASN A 229 14.47 2.93 -1.35
C ASN A 229 14.62 1.41 -1.17
N GLY A 230 13.54 0.62 -1.37
CA GLY A 230 13.55 -0.83 -1.16
C GLY A 230 13.31 -1.27 0.28
N ASP A 231 13.09 -0.36 1.22
CA ASP A 231 12.76 -0.71 2.59
C ASP A 231 11.40 -1.40 2.69
N ILE A 232 11.34 -2.43 3.53
CA ILE A 232 10.12 -3.14 3.87
C ILE A 232 9.56 -2.57 5.17
N LYS A 233 8.33 -2.07 5.11
CA LYS A 233 7.57 -1.56 6.25
C LYS A 233 6.36 -2.45 6.53
N ILE A 234 5.84 -2.39 7.75
CA ILE A 234 4.57 -3.04 8.11
C ILE A 234 3.51 -1.95 8.30
N GLY A 235 3.20 -1.24 7.22
CA GLY A 235 2.21 -0.17 7.23
C GLY A 235 2.37 0.78 6.06
N GLU A 236 1.28 1.39 5.66
CA GLU A 236 1.16 2.21 4.45
C GLU A 236 1.69 3.65 4.61
N SER A 237 2.09 4.06 5.81
CA SER A 237 2.59 5.41 6.01
C SER A 237 4.09 5.51 5.76
N ALA A 238 4.54 6.58 5.13
CA ALA A 238 5.95 6.94 5.05
C ALA A 238 6.61 7.06 6.44
N LEU A 239 5.80 7.33 7.49
CA LEU A 239 6.26 7.41 8.88
C LEU A 239 6.42 6.03 9.55
N CYS A 240 5.93 4.94 8.95
CA CYS A 240 6.16 3.60 9.49
C CYS A 240 7.64 3.25 9.37
N PRO A 241 8.28 2.77 10.46
CA PRO A 241 9.70 2.43 10.42
C PRO A 241 9.96 1.26 9.48
N ALA A 242 11.07 1.31 8.77
CA ALA A 242 11.58 0.16 8.05
C ALA A 242 11.91 -0.97 9.04
N VAL A 243 11.48 -2.17 8.73
CA VAL A 243 11.77 -3.38 9.52
C VAL A 243 12.80 -4.26 8.84
N ALA A 244 12.95 -4.11 7.53
CA ALA A 244 13.89 -4.84 6.68
C ALA A 244 14.10 -4.09 5.36
N ASN A 245 14.88 -4.68 4.46
CA ASN A 245 15.06 -4.19 3.09
C ASN A 245 15.04 -5.39 2.12
N ILE A 246 14.61 -5.18 0.87
CA ILE A 246 14.50 -6.22 -0.17
C ILE A 246 15.83 -6.91 -0.48
N TYR A 247 16.96 -6.29 -0.17
CA TYR A 247 18.32 -6.83 -0.39
C TYR A 247 18.80 -7.76 0.72
N GLN A 248 18.02 -7.91 1.79
CA GLN A 248 18.32 -8.82 2.88
C GLN A 248 17.82 -10.24 2.60
N THR A 249 18.36 -11.21 3.32
CA THR A 249 17.87 -12.59 3.28
C THR A 249 16.49 -12.71 3.93
N ASP A 250 15.70 -13.71 3.53
CA ASP A 250 14.39 -14.01 4.12
C ASP A 250 14.45 -14.10 5.65
N THR A 251 15.53 -14.71 6.17
CA THR A 251 15.75 -14.83 7.62
C THR A 251 15.90 -13.48 8.29
N GLU A 252 16.63 -12.55 7.69
CA GLU A 252 16.82 -11.19 8.21
C GLU A 252 15.53 -10.39 8.12
N ILE A 253 14.80 -10.49 7.00
CA ILE A 253 13.49 -9.86 6.82
C ILE A 253 12.52 -10.35 7.91
N MET A 254 12.41 -11.66 8.11
CA MET A 254 11.56 -12.23 9.14
C MET A 254 11.97 -11.82 10.56
N LYS A 255 13.29 -11.72 10.82
CA LYS A 255 13.81 -11.20 12.08
C LYS A 255 13.38 -9.73 12.30
N GLY A 256 13.54 -8.90 11.28
CA GLY A 256 13.10 -7.48 11.32
C GLY A 256 11.60 -7.35 11.64
N ILE A 257 10.76 -8.13 10.97
CA ILE A 257 9.30 -8.14 11.21
C ILE A 257 8.99 -8.55 12.67
N ARG A 258 9.64 -9.58 13.18
CA ARG A 258 9.44 -10.08 14.56
C ARG A 258 9.83 -9.07 15.63
N HIS A 259 10.87 -8.29 15.38
CA HIS A 259 11.40 -7.32 16.33
C HIS A 259 10.90 -5.89 16.07
N CYS A 260 9.92 -5.71 15.21
CA CYS A 260 9.33 -4.41 14.97
C CYS A 260 8.72 -3.84 16.25
N LYS A 261 9.28 -2.72 16.70
CA LYS A 261 8.78 -1.91 17.84
C LYS A 261 8.13 -0.64 17.29
N CYS A 262 7.10 -0.76 16.47
CA CYS A 262 6.41 0.39 15.93
C CYS A 262 5.50 1.02 16.99
N HIS A 263 5.77 2.28 17.35
CA HIS A 263 4.97 3.09 18.25
C HIS A 263 4.37 4.34 17.57
N GLN A 264 4.40 4.41 16.24
CA GLN A 264 3.95 5.58 15.48
C GLN A 264 2.44 5.84 15.63
N CYS A 265 1.66 4.82 15.96
CA CYS A 265 0.23 4.92 16.18
C CYS A 265 -0.09 4.83 17.68
N THR A 266 0.25 5.85 18.44
CA THR A 266 0.06 5.88 19.90
C THR A 266 -1.35 5.61 20.35
N ILE A 267 -2.36 6.13 19.62
CA ILE A 267 -3.79 5.93 19.95
C ILE A 267 -4.19 4.45 19.90
N PRO A 268 -3.90 3.69 18.80
CA PRO A 268 -4.12 2.26 18.76
C PRO A 268 -3.37 1.48 19.84
N TRP A 269 -2.14 1.87 20.17
CA TRP A 269 -1.37 1.24 21.25
C TRP A 269 -2.02 1.44 22.62
N ASN A 270 -2.44 2.66 22.93
CA ASN A 270 -3.14 2.96 24.19
C ASN A 270 -4.45 2.17 24.29
N LYS A 271 -5.22 2.13 23.22
CA LYS A 271 -6.45 1.35 23.15
C LYS A 271 -6.20 -0.15 23.33
N LEU A 272 -5.13 -0.70 22.75
CA LEU A 272 -4.74 -2.08 22.96
C LEU A 272 -4.37 -2.33 24.42
N LYS A 273 -3.61 -1.43 25.05
CA LYS A 273 -3.24 -1.52 26.45
C LYS A 273 -4.46 -1.55 27.37
N GLU A 274 -5.47 -0.74 27.07
CA GLU A 274 -6.72 -0.66 27.83
C GLU A 274 -7.60 -1.89 27.62
N THR A 275 -7.75 -2.36 26.37
CA THR A 275 -8.69 -3.42 26.01
C THR A 275 -8.10 -4.83 26.12
N ASN A 276 -6.79 -4.98 25.97
CA ASN A 276 -6.09 -6.26 26.06
C ASN A 276 -4.65 -6.09 26.59
N PRO A 277 -4.48 -5.86 27.90
CA PRO A 277 -3.15 -5.61 28.51
C PRO A 277 -2.15 -6.76 28.25
N SER A 278 -2.61 -7.99 28.24
CA SER A 278 -1.76 -9.17 28.01
C SER A 278 -1.18 -9.18 26.59
N ALA A 279 -2.01 -8.86 25.58
CA ALA A 279 -1.53 -8.74 24.20
C ALA A 279 -0.58 -7.53 24.06
N TYR A 280 -0.87 -6.41 24.71
CA TYR A 280 0.03 -5.26 24.73
C TYR A 280 1.41 -5.62 25.29
N GLN A 281 1.47 -6.29 26.43
CA GLN A 281 2.72 -6.72 27.06
C GLN A 281 3.51 -7.69 26.15
N MET A 282 2.85 -8.69 25.56
CA MET A 282 3.49 -9.62 24.61
C MET A 282 4.10 -8.94 23.38
N LEU A 283 3.61 -7.76 23.02
CA LEU A 283 4.06 -7.01 21.84
C LEU A 283 5.16 -5.99 22.17
N THR A 284 5.28 -5.61 23.43
CA THR A 284 6.26 -4.62 23.88
C THR A 284 7.51 -5.25 24.51
N ASP A 285 7.40 -6.48 25.01
CA ASP A 285 8.52 -7.30 25.48
C ASP A 285 9.26 -7.96 24.31
#